data_43bc531c57254cc4cb55581e87047fc6
#
_entry.id   43bc531c57254cc4cb55581e87047fc6
#
_cell.length_a   1.000
_cell.length_b   1.000
_cell.length_c   1.000
_cell.angle_alpha   90.00
_cell.angle_beta   90.00
_cell.angle_gamma   90.00
#
_symmetry.space_group_name_H-M   'P 1'
#
loop_
_entity.id
_entity.type
_entity.pdbx_description
1 polymer ?
#
loop_
_entity_poly.entity_id
_entity_poly.type
_entity_poly.pdbx_seq_one_letter_code
_entity_poly.pdbx_strand_id
1 'polypeptide(L)'
;MSDTLYLQLDQNIEVTNPHVYLQDIAALSMSDPKILNRLRVMPVIVLDAKKPGRYVMSVSDLLKKIQKLEPSIDISPIGEEDFIITYRISSATGKIFRYVKILFVCLVSFFGAAFSIMTFNNDVDMGSLFSQFYTLVTGKSSSGFTILEISYSIGIGLGVLIFFNHFGHLKLSDDPTPMQVQMRTYEDDVNRTLIEQAARTENPETEL
;
A
#
# COMPACT_ATOMS: atom_id res chain seq x y z
N MET A 1 -28.52 32.69 -8.97
CA MET A 1 -28.16 31.65 -7.95
C MET A 1 -27.01 30.89 -8.57
N SER A 2 -25.83 30.90 -7.95
CA SER A 2 -24.70 30.08 -8.41
C SER A 2 -25.06 28.62 -8.14
N ASP A 3 -24.99 27.78 -9.19
CA ASP A 3 -25.19 26.36 -9.03
C ASP A 3 -23.98 25.75 -8.34
N THR A 4 -24.21 25.03 -7.23
CA THR A 4 -23.15 24.40 -6.45
C THR A 4 -22.93 22.97 -6.93
N LEU A 5 -21.68 22.67 -7.26
CA LEU A 5 -21.22 21.30 -7.55
C LEU A 5 -20.73 20.66 -6.26
N TYR A 6 -21.38 19.61 -5.82
CA TYR A 6 -20.88 18.73 -4.75
C TYR A 6 -19.96 17.67 -5.36
N LEU A 7 -18.73 17.65 -4.92
CA LEU A 7 -17.68 16.76 -5.39
C LEU A 7 -17.24 15.86 -4.27
N GLN A 8 -17.66 14.60 -4.28
CA GLN A 8 -17.25 13.61 -3.28
C GLN A 8 -16.13 12.74 -3.82
N LEU A 9 -15.02 12.69 -3.09
CA LEU A 9 -13.82 11.93 -3.43
C LEU A 9 -13.49 10.94 -2.33
N ASP A 10 -13.16 9.71 -2.74
CA ASP A 10 -12.59 8.70 -1.86
C ASP A 10 -11.05 8.80 -1.88
N GLN A 11 -10.41 8.51 -0.75
CA GLN A 11 -8.95 8.57 -0.62
C GLN A 11 -8.22 7.62 -1.59
N ASN A 12 -8.79 6.45 -1.86
CA ASN A 12 -8.20 5.43 -2.73
C ASN A 12 -9.17 5.03 -3.84
N ILE A 13 -8.79 5.32 -5.08
CA ILE A 13 -9.61 5.08 -6.27
C ILE A 13 -8.87 4.12 -7.19
N GLU A 14 -9.55 3.05 -7.62
CA GLU A 14 -8.98 2.07 -8.55
C GLU A 14 -9.57 2.25 -9.95
N VAL A 15 -8.70 2.43 -10.94
CA VAL A 15 -9.07 2.57 -12.34
C VAL A 15 -8.38 1.53 -13.22
N THR A 16 -9.08 1.06 -14.23
CA THR A 16 -8.55 0.08 -15.22
C THR A 16 -8.35 0.68 -16.60
N ASN A 17 -8.86 1.89 -16.81
CA ASN A 17 -8.71 2.64 -18.05
C ASN A 17 -7.58 3.67 -17.90
N PRO A 18 -6.63 3.76 -18.85
CA PRO A 18 -5.57 4.78 -18.79
C PRO A 18 -6.08 6.20 -18.97
N HIS A 19 -7.22 6.39 -19.65
CA HIS A 19 -7.90 7.67 -19.72
C HIS A 19 -8.87 7.82 -18.57
N VAL A 20 -8.51 8.64 -17.58
CA VAL A 20 -9.30 8.84 -16.36
C VAL A 20 -10.13 10.11 -16.49
N TYR A 21 -11.43 9.98 -16.38
CA TYR A 21 -12.40 11.07 -16.40
C TYR A 21 -12.86 11.42 -14.98
N LEU A 22 -13.46 12.60 -14.81
CA LEU A 22 -13.93 13.05 -13.50
C LEU A 22 -14.96 12.09 -12.87
N GLN A 23 -15.82 11.49 -13.68
CA GLN A 23 -16.81 10.49 -13.22
C GLN A 23 -16.18 9.21 -12.69
N ASP A 24 -14.92 8.89 -13.08
CA ASP A 24 -14.23 7.67 -12.68
C ASP A 24 -13.59 7.80 -11.30
N ILE A 25 -13.42 9.06 -10.83
CA ILE A 25 -12.72 9.36 -9.58
C ILE A 25 -13.59 10.03 -8.53
N ALA A 26 -14.72 10.63 -8.92
CA ALA A 26 -15.56 11.37 -8.00
C ALA A 26 -17.05 11.13 -8.25
N ALA A 27 -17.81 11.11 -7.16
CA ALA A 27 -19.26 11.23 -7.23
C ALA A 27 -19.64 12.71 -7.36
N LEU A 28 -20.38 13.03 -8.42
CA LEU A 28 -20.76 14.40 -8.78
C LEU A 28 -22.25 14.59 -8.58
N SER A 29 -22.64 15.64 -7.87
CA SER A 29 -24.03 16.07 -7.71
C SER A 29 -24.17 17.57 -7.94
N MET A 30 -25.11 17.95 -8.82
CA MET A 30 -25.39 19.32 -9.18
C MET A 30 -26.82 19.45 -9.72
N SER A 31 -27.43 20.63 -9.60
CA SER A 31 -28.80 20.89 -10.05
C SER A 31 -28.94 20.97 -11.58
N ASP A 32 -27.92 21.51 -12.28
CA ASP A 32 -27.94 21.59 -13.74
C ASP A 32 -27.36 20.32 -14.40
N PRO A 33 -28.20 19.51 -15.07
CA PRO A 33 -27.76 18.27 -15.70
C PRO A 33 -26.85 18.49 -16.93
N LYS A 34 -26.92 19.64 -17.57
CA LYS A 34 -26.08 19.94 -18.75
C LYS A 34 -24.63 20.15 -18.34
N ILE A 35 -24.39 20.96 -17.33
CA ILE A 35 -23.06 21.21 -16.78
C ILE A 35 -22.51 19.93 -16.14
N LEU A 36 -23.36 19.21 -15.39
CA LEU A 36 -22.99 17.95 -14.77
C LEU A 36 -22.48 16.93 -15.81
N ASN A 37 -23.19 16.72 -16.91
CA ASN A 37 -22.77 15.79 -17.95
C ASN A 37 -21.48 16.21 -18.65
N ARG A 38 -21.23 17.50 -18.79
CA ARG A 38 -19.98 18.02 -19.34
C ARG A 38 -18.81 17.79 -18.40
N LEU A 39 -19.01 18.00 -17.11
CA LEU A 39 -18.00 17.74 -16.08
C LEU A 39 -17.68 16.24 -15.94
N ARG A 40 -18.66 15.35 -16.04
CA ARG A 40 -18.44 13.90 -15.98
C ARG A 40 -17.41 13.40 -16.97
N VAL A 41 -17.42 13.93 -18.20
CA VAL A 41 -16.50 13.52 -19.27
C VAL A 41 -15.22 14.37 -19.33
N MET A 42 -14.98 15.23 -18.33
CA MET A 42 -13.76 16.02 -18.25
C MET A 42 -12.56 15.08 -18.00
N PRO A 43 -11.52 15.11 -18.85
CA PRO A 43 -10.31 14.32 -18.62
C PRO A 43 -9.51 14.90 -17.45
N VAL A 44 -9.19 14.05 -16.47
CA VAL A 44 -8.42 14.43 -15.31
C VAL A 44 -6.94 14.16 -15.52
N ILE A 45 -6.60 12.94 -15.93
CA ILE A 45 -5.23 12.51 -16.18
C ILE A 45 -5.22 11.40 -17.23
N VAL A 46 -4.14 11.34 -18.01
CA VAL A 46 -3.85 10.22 -18.92
C VAL A 46 -2.66 9.47 -18.36
N LEU A 47 -2.87 8.20 -18.05
CA LEU A 47 -1.88 7.32 -17.44
C LEU A 47 -1.15 6.51 -18.52
N ASP A 48 0.07 6.05 -18.23
CA ASP A 48 0.78 5.16 -19.14
C ASP A 48 0.11 3.78 -19.12
N ALA A 49 -0.50 3.39 -20.25
CA ALA A 49 -1.20 2.12 -20.40
C ALA A 49 -0.31 0.89 -20.14
N LYS A 50 1.01 1.04 -20.19
CA LYS A 50 1.97 -0.06 -20.01
C LYS A 50 2.48 -0.20 -18.58
N LYS A 51 2.30 0.83 -17.74
CA LYS A 51 2.85 0.87 -16.37
C LYS A 51 1.72 0.97 -15.35
N PRO A 52 1.36 -0.13 -14.67
CA PRO A 52 0.50 -0.04 -13.50
C PRO A 52 1.23 0.74 -12.41
N GLY A 53 0.50 1.55 -11.64
CA GLY A 53 1.12 2.38 -10.61
C GLY A 53 0.11 3.14 -9.78
N ARG A 54 0.62 3.87 -8.80
CA ARG A 54 -0.15 4.76 -7.92
C ARG A 54 0.23 6.20 -8.22
N TYR A 55 -0.78 7.02 -8.42
CA TYR A 55 -0.64 8.43 -8.75
C TYR A 55 -1.36 9.26 -7.69
N VAL A 56 -0.61 10.10 -6.98
CA VAL A 56 -1.17 10.99 -5.96
C VAL A 56 -1.59 12.30 -6.62
N MET A 57 -2.80 12.76 -6.33
CA MET A 57 -3.33 14.05 -6.79
C MET A 57 -3.96 14.81 -5.62
N SER A 58 -3.81 16.13 -5.65
CA SER A 58 -4.51 17.01 -4.72
C SER A 58 -5.87 17.43 -5.28
N VAL A 59 -6.85 17.49 -4.38
CA VAL A 59 -8.20 18.03 -4.70
C VAL A 59 -8.09 19.47 -5.19
N SER A 60 -7.17 20.27 -4.64
CA SER A 60 -6.98 21.65 -5.05
C SER A 60 -6.59 21.78 -6.54
N ASP A 61 -5.80 20.85 -7.08
CA ASP A 61 -5.45 20.87 -8.49
C ASP A 61 -6.63 20.43 -9.39
N LEU A 62 -7.46 19.52 -8.89
CA LEU A 62 -8.71 19.12 -9.53
C LEU A 62 -9.70 20.29 -9.58
N LEU A 63 -9.87 21.01 -8.46
CA LEU A 63 -10.73 22.19 -8.37
C LEU A 63 -10.31 23.28 -9.36
N LYS A 64 -9.01 23.58 -9.49
CA LYS A 64 -8.50 24.54 -10.50
C LYS A 64 -8.84 24.11 -11.91
N LYS A 65 -8.78 22.81 -12.23
CA LYS A 65 -9.16 22.30 -13.57
C LYS A 65 -10.65 22.46 -13.84
N ILE A 66 -11.50 22.16 -12.85
CA ILE A 66 -12.96 22.32 -12.98
C ILE A 66 -13.31 23.80 -13.13
N GLN A 67 -12.73 24.66 -12.29
CA GLN A 67 -13.00 26.10 -12.30
C GLN A 67 -12.53 26.79 -13.60
N LYS A 68 -11.47 26.24 -14.22
CA LYS A 68 -11.02 26.73 -15.55
C LYS A 68 -12.02 26.35 -16.66
N LEU A 69 -12.72 25.23 -16.52
CA LEU A 69 -13.71 24.77 -17.51
C LEU A 69 -15.06 25.50 -17.31
N GLU A 70 -15.48 25.69 -16.07
CA GLU A 70 -16.75 26.31 -15.70
C GLU A 70 -16.52 27.32 -14.54
N PRO A 71 -16.14 28.58 -14.87
CA PRO A 71 -15.83 29.61 -13.87
C PRO A 71 -17.02 30.09 -13.04
N SER A 72 -18.25 29.80 -13.49
CA SER A 72 -19.48 30.32 -12.88
C SER A 72 -20.08 29.44 -11.79
N ILE A 73 -19.48 28.29 -11.50
CA ILE A 73 -19.99 27.34 -10.51
C ILE A 73 -19.23 27.45 -9.19
N ASP A 74 -19.96 27.29 -8.10
CA ASP A 74 -19.39 27.07 -6.79
C ASP A 74 -19.10 25.59 -6.60
N ILE A 75 -17.92 25.23 -6.04
CA ILE A 75 -17.53 23.86 -5.86
C ILE A 75 -17.37 23.57 -4.37
N SER A 76 -18.10 22.56 -3.88
CA SER A 76 -18.02 22.09 -2.50
C SER A 76 -17.39 20.69 -2.49
N PRO A 77 -16.08 20.58 -2.22
CA PRO A 77 -15.44 19.29 -2.08
C PRO A 77 -15.86 18.61 -0.78
N ILE A 78 -16.11 17.30 -0.84
CA ILE A 78 -16.45 16.45 0.30
C ILE A 78 -15.49 15.27 0.28
N GLY A 79 -14.77 15.05 1.36
CA GLY A 79 -13.78 13.96 1.51
C GLY A 79 -12.39 14.46 1.82
N GLU A 80 -11.40 13.70 1.42
CA GLU A 80 -9.98 13.94 1.71
C GLU A 80 -9.39 15.05 0.82
N GLU A 81 -8.35 15.71 1.32
CA GLU A 81 -7.65 16.79 0.60
C GLU A 81 -6.76 16.26 -0.53
N ASP A 82 -6.27 15.02 -0.38
CA ASP A 82 -5.45 14.31 -1.34
C ASP A 82 -6.00 12.91 -1.59
N PHE A 83 -5.89 12.43 -2.82
CA PHE A 83 -6.36 11.12 -3.20
C PHE A 83 -5.36 10.38 -4.10
N ILE A 84 -5.46 9.05 -4.08
CA ILE A 84 -4.58 8.15 -4.80
C ILE A 84 -5.36 7.44 -5.90
N ILE A 85 -4.93 7.61 -7.15
CA ILE A 85 -5.43 6.84 -8.28
C ILE A 85 -4.52 5.63 -8.48
N THR A 86 -5.05 4.44 -8.24
CA THR A 86 -4.36 3.18 -8.50
C THR A 86 -4.75 2.65 -9.87
N TYR A 87 -3.82 2.70 -10.83
CA TYR A 87 -4.04 2.12 -12.15
C TYR A 87 -3.67 0.65 -12.18
N ARG A 88 -4.61 -0.20 -12.56
CA ARG A 88 -4.39 -1.65 -12.73
C ARG A 88 -4.68 -2.09 -14.14
N ILE A 89 -3.73 -2.80 -14.74
CA ILE A 89 -3.95 -3.44 -16.03
C ILE A 89 -4.84 -4.67 -15.83
N SER A 90 -6.03 -4.66 -16.40
CA SER A 90 -6.93 -5.81 -16.38
C SER A 90 -6.42 -6.90 -17.33
N SER A 91 -5.69 -7.89 -16.79
CA SER A 91 -5.25 -9.05 -17.55
C SER A 91 -6.05 -10.29 -17.15
N ALA A 92 -6.76 -10.88 -18.11
CA ALA A 92 -7.51 -12.12 -17.90
C ALA A 92 -6.59 -13.31 -17.55
N THR A 93 -5.38 -13.32 -18.09
CA THR A 93 -4.36 -14.39 -17.90
C THR A 93 -3.79 -14.39 -16.47
N GLY A 94 -3.94 -13.28 -15.73
CA GLY A 94 -3.41 -13.14 -14.38
C GLY A 94 -4.20 -13.86 -13.29
N LYS A 95 -5.43 -14.35 -13.55
CA LYS A 95 -6.25 -14.96 -12.50
C LYS A 95 -5.64 -16.25 -11.96
N ILE A 96 -5.28 -17.17 -12.82
CA ILE A 96 -4.66 -18.47 -12.43
C ILE A 96 -3.32 -18.21 -11.75
N PHE A 97 -2.47 -17.37 -12.34
CA PHE A 97 -1.19 -17.02 -11.76
C PHE A 97 -1.31 -16.38 -10.38
N ARG A 98 -2.33 -15.54 -10.18
CA ARG A 98 -2.63 -14.95 -8.86
C ARG A 98 -3.00 -16.01 -7.83
N TYR A 99 -3.85 -16.99 -8.16
CA TYR A 99 -4.20 -18.08 -7.25
C TYR A 99 -3.00 -18.97 -6.92
N VAL A 100 -2.16 -19.29 -7.91
CA VAL A 100 -0.91 -20.04 -7.70
C VAL A 100 0.03 -19.26 -6.77
N LYS A 101 0.19 -17.95 -6.96
CA LYS A 101 0.98 -17.10 -6.08
C LYS A 101 0.43 -17.09 -4.64
N ILE A 102 -0.88 -16.95 -4.46
CA ILE A 102 -1.52 -16.99 -3.15
C ILE A 102 -1.28 -18.35 -2.48
N LEU A 103 -1.52 -19.45 -3.19
CA LEU A 103 -1.29 -20.79 -2.67
C LEU A 103 0.17 -20.98 -2.25
N PHE A 104 1.12 -20.53 -3.07
CA PHE A 104 2.55 -20.60 -2.75
C PHE A 104 2.87 -19.83 -1.46
N VAL A 105 2.39 -18.59 -1.32
CA VAL A 105 2.59 -17.77 -0.11
C VAL A 105 1.97 -18.45 1.11
N CYS A 106 0.75 -18.99 0.99
CA CYS A 106 0.10 -19.72 2.08
C CYS A 106 0.91 -20.94 2.52
N LEU A 107 1.42 -21.73 1.56
CA LEU A 107 2.26 -22.90 1.89
C LEU A 107 3.55 -22.48 2.59
N VAL A 108 4.26 -21.49 2.07
CA VAL A 108 5.50 -20.98 2.69
C VAL A 108 5.24 -20.47 4.10
N SER A 109 4.16 -19.70 4.30
CA SER A 109 3.79 -19.19 5.62
C SER A 109 3.40 -20.32 6.58
N PHE A 110 2.65 -21.31 6.11
CA PHE A 110 2.26 -22.46 6.93
C PHE A 110 3.48 -23.27 7.39
N PHE A 111 4.37 -23.64 6.47
CA PHE A 111 5.57 -24.39 6.84
C PHE A 111 6.53 -23.57 7.70
N GLY A 112 6.66 -22.26 7.43
CA GLY A 112 7.47 -21.35 8.25
C GLY A 112 6.94 -21.25 9.68
N ALA A 113 5.62 -21.09 9.84
CA ALA A 113 4.98 -21.05 11.16
C ALA A 113 5.12 -22.41 11.90
N ALA A 114 4.87 -23.52 11.21
CA ALA A 114 5.03 -24.85 11.78
C ALA A 114 6.46 -25.10 12.26
N PHE A 115 7.45 -24.72 11.46
CA PHE A 115 8.87 -24.81 11.82
C PHE A 115 9.21 -23.94 13.02
N SER A 116 8.71 -22.70 13.06
CA SER A 116 8.91 -21.78 14.17
C SER A 116 8.33 -22.33 15.49
N ILE A 117 7.08 -22.82 15.45
CA ILE A 117 6.42 -23.42 16.62
C ILE A 117 7.20 -24.66 17.10
N MET A 118 7.65 -25.50 16.18
CA MET A 118 8.43 -26.69 16.51
C MET A 118 9.76 -26.34 17.19
N THR A 119 10.43 -25.29 16.72
CA THR A 119 11.67 -24.79 17.32
C THR A 119 11.44 -24.24 18.73
N PHE A 120 10.39 -23.46 18.95
CA PHE A 120 10.08 -22.89 20.26
C PHE A 120 9.63 -23.92 21.31
N ASN A 121 8.87 -24.94 20.89
CA ASN A 121 8.34 -25.92 21.84
C ASN A 121 9.36 -26.97 22.33
N ASN A 122 10.40 -27.20 21.54
CA ASN A 122 11.33 -28.31 21.87
C ASN A 122 12.57 -27.88 22.67
N ASP A 123 12.77 -26.56 22.90
CA ASP A 123 13.99 -26.03 23.55
C ASP A 123 15.29 -26.64 22.96
N VAL A 124 15.22 -26.95 21.66
CA VAL A 124 16.21 -27.78 20.97
C VAL A 124 17.23 -26.85 20.29
N ASP A 125 18.49 -27.20 20.45
CA ASP A 125 19.58 -26.64 19.65
C ASP A 125 19.25 -26.75 18.15
N MET A 126 19.40 -25.64 17.42
CA MET A 126 19.07 -25.56 15.98
C MET A 126 19.77 -26.63 15.15
N GLY A 127 21.00 -27.03 15.54
CA GLY A 127 21.75 -28.07 14.85
C GLY A 127 21.07 -29.45 14.96
N SER A 128 20.52 -29.78 16.10
CA SER A 128 19.80 -31.05 16.29
C SER A 128 18.47 -31.08 15.56
N LEU A 129 17.78 -29.92 15.46
CA LEU A 129 16.54 -29.78 14.68
C LEU A 129 16.79 -30.04 13.19
N PHE A 130 17.79 -29.40 12.60
CA PHE A 130 18.15 -29.62 11.20
C PHE A 130 18.55 -31.07 10.93
N SER A 131 19.30 -31.71 11.84
CA SER A 131 19.68 -33.11 11.76
C SER A 131 18.48 -34.04 11.77
N GLN A 132 17.49 -33.80 12.65
CA GLN A 132 16.26 -34.59 12.72
C GLN A 132 15.43 -34.40 11.43
N PHE A 133 15.30 -33.17 10.97
CA PHE A 133 14.53 -32.89 9.75
C PHE A 133 15.19 -33.49 8.49
N TYR A 134 16.53 -33.42 8.40
CA TYR A 134 17.29 -34.06 7.34
C TYR A 134 17.09 -35.59 7.34
N THR A 135 17.16 -36.21 8.53
CA THR A 135 16.92 -37.65 8.68
C THR A 135 15.50 -38.03 8.26
N LEU A 136 14.50 -37.22 8.62
CA LEU A 136 13.10 -37.47 8.30
C LEU A 136 12.84 -37.39 6.78
N VAL A 137 13.51 -36.46 6.10
CA VAL A 137 13.30 -36.22 4.63
C VAL A 137 14.15 -37.19 3.81
N THR A 138 15.40 -37.47 4.21
CA THR A 138 16.35 -38.25 3.40
C THR A 138 16.50 -39.69 3.86
N GLY A 139 16.05 -40.02 5.07
CA GLY A 139 16.28 -41.34 5.67
C GLY A 139 17.72 -41.61 6.11
N LYS A 140 18.62 -40.61 6.05
CA LYS A 140 20.03 -40.72 6.38
C LYS A 140 20.38 -39.83 7.56
N SER A 141 21.23 -40.31 8.49
CA SER A 141 21.74 -39.49 9.58
C SER A 141 22.67 -38.39 9.04
N SER A 142 22.51 -37.18 9.57
CA SER A 142 23.41 -36.06 9.27
C SER A 142 24.72 -36.20 10.01
N SER A 143 25.85 -36.01 9.33
CA SER A 143 27.19 -36.02 9.92
C SER A 143 27.81 -34.62 10.09
N GLY A 144 27.02 -33.56 9.98
CA GLY A 144 27.48 -32.18 10.06
C GLY A 144 26.60 -31.23 9.28
N PHE A 145 27.17 -30.18 8.75
CA PHE A 145 26.43 -29.18 7.96
C PHE A 145 25.80 -29.82 6.73
N THR A 146 24.49 -29.63 6.59
CA THR A 146 23.70 -30.14 5.48
C THR A 146 23.29 -29.06 4.51
N ILE A 147 22.83 -29.44 3.34
CA ILE A 147 22.27 -28.50 2.36
C ILE A 147 21.05 -27.72 2.90
N LEU A 148 20.35 -28.29 3.89
CA LEU A 148 19.20 -27.62 4.54
C LEU A 148 19.64 -26.38 5.31
N GLU A 149 20.71 -26.43 6.10
CA GLU A 149 21.23 -25.29 6.86
C GLU A 149 21.73 -24.19 5.96
N ILE A 150 22.43 -24.58 4.86
CA ILE A 150 22.93 -23.63 3.86
C ILE A 150 21.75 -22.93 3.17
N SER A 151 20.76 -23.69 2.70
CA SER A 151 19.59 -23.14 2.02
C SER A 151 18.74 -22.28 2.94
N TYR A 152 18.61 -22.65 4.21
CA TYR A 152 17.94 -21.85 5.22
C TYR A 152 18.63 -20.51 5.46
N SER A 153 19.94 -20.51 5.64
CA SER A 153 20.75 -19.30 5.84
C SER A 153 20.66 -18.35 4.63
N ILE A 154 20.74 -18.89 3.41
CA ILE A 154 20.54 -18.12 2.18
C ILE A 154 19.11 -17.57 2.13
N GLY A 155 18.12 -18.40 2.47
CA GLY A 155 16.69 -18.02 2.49
C GLY A 155 16.42 -16.87 3.44
N ILE A 156 16.98 -16.88 4.66
CA ILE A 156 16.87 -15.75 5.59
C ILE A 156 17.51 -14.50 5.02
N GLY A 157 18.74 -14.59 4.50
CA GLY A 157 19.42 -13.44 3.91
C GLY A 157 18.62 -12.80 2.77
N LEU A 158 18.11 -13.62 1.85
CA LEU A 158 17.26 -13.14 0.75
C LEU A 158 15.91 -12.58 1.28
N GLY A 159 15.31 -13.23 2.27
CA GLY A 159 14.06 -12.76 2.88
C GLY A 159 14.20 -11.38 3.51
N VAL A 160 15.28 -11.13 4.24
CA VAL A 160 15.61 -9.83 4.82
C VAL A 160 15.80 -8.77 3.74
N LEU A 161 16.56 -9.07 2.69
CA LEU A 161 16.78 -8.14 1.57
C LEU A 161 15.46 -7.79 0.86
N ILE A 162 14.59 -8.76 0.63
CA ILE A 162 13.26 -8.55 0.01
C ILE A 162 12.36 -7.74 0.94
N PHE A 163 12.34 -8.07 2.24
CA PHE A 163 11.51 -7.40 3.22
C PHE A 163 11.85 -5.90 3.34
N PHE A 164 13.12 -5.57 3.39
CA PHE A 164 13.57 -4.17 3.44
C PHE A 164 13.53 -3.49 2.08
N ASN A 165 13.21 -4.20 1.00
CA ASN A 165 13.18 -3.68 -0.38
C ASN A 165 14.47 -2.94 -0.76
N HIS A 166 15.62 -3.46 -0.30
CA HIS A 166 16.90 -2.78 -0.40
C HIS A 166 17.91 -3.61 -1.21
N PHE A 167 17.78 -3.56 -2.53
CA PHE A 167 18.75 -4.13 -3.46
C PHE A 167 19.66 -3.04 -4.06
N GLY A 168 20.41 -2.33 -3.22
CA GLY A 168 21.28 -1.24 -3.66
C GLY A 168 20.48 -0.13 -4.34
N HIS A 169 20.65 0.06 -5.66
CA HIS A 169 19.92 1.08 -6.44
C HIS A 169 18.60 0.58 -7.05
N LEU A 170 18.28 -0.70 -6.91
CA LEU A 170 17.08 -1.31 -7.48
C LEU A 170 16.01 -1.45 -6.38
N LYS A 171 14.88 -0.79 -6.57
CA LYS A 171 13.69 -1.02 -5.74
C LYS A 171 12.83 -2.10 -6.39
N LEU A 172 12.39 -3.09 -5.61
CA LEU A 172 11.47 -4.14 -6.06
C LEU A 172 10.04 -3.62 -6.20
N SER A 173 9.68 -2.62 -5.41
CA SER A 173 8.36 -1.97 -5.41
C SER A 173 8.54 -0.49 -5.13
N ASP A 174 7.70 0.35 -5.76
CA ASP A 174 7.60 1.78 -5.46
C ASP A 174 6.81 2.06 -4.17
N ASP A 175 6.13 1.03 -3.64
CA ASP A 175 5.39 1.14 -2.38
C ASP A 175 6.35 1.31 -1.18
N PRO A 176 5.95 2.10 -0.17
CA PRO A 176 6.76 2.26 1.04
C PRO A 176 6.89 0.93 1.78
N THR A 177 8.07 0.68 2.35
CA THR A 177 8.30 -0.52 3.17
C THR A 177 7.54 -0.41 4.51
N PRO A 178 7.24 -1.55 5.17
CA PRO A 178 6.59 -1.53 6.48
C PRO A 178 7.35 -0.68 7.51
N MET A 179 8.69 -0.70 7.46
CA MET A 179 9.52 0.14 8.33
C MET A 179 9.36 1.64 8.03
N GLN A 180 9.30 2.03 6.75
CA GLN A 180 9.08 3.43 6.37
C GLN A 180 7.71 3.93 6.84
N VAL A 181 6.68 3.10 6.74
CA VAL A 181 5.35 3.44 7.26
C VAL A 181 5.39 3.63 8.77
N GLN A 182 6.05 2.70 9.50
CA GLN A 182 6.17 2.77 10.95
C GLN A 182 6.95 4.01 11.41
N MET A 183 8.04 4.36 10.70
CA MET A 183 8.80 5.59 10.99
C MET A 183 7.96 6.84 10.79
N ARG A 184 7.14 6.91 9.74
CA ARG A 184 6.22 8.03 9.51
C ARG A 184 5.21 8.17 10.63
N THR A 185 4.57 7.06 11.02
CA THR A 185 3.63 7.06 12.15
C THR A 185 4.31 7.57 13.43
N TYR A 186 5.54 7.13 13.69
CA TYR A 186 6.31 7.60 14.85
C TYR A 186 6.62 9.10 14.77
N GLU A 187 7.02 9.62 13.59
CA GLU A 187 7.26 11.06 13.38
C GLU A 187 5.99 11.88 13.65
N ASP A 188 4.84 11.42 13.16
CA ASP A 188 3.56 12.09 13.36
C ASP A 188 3.16 12.11 14.85
N ASP A 189 3.35 10.99 15.56
CA ASP A 189 3.09 10.89 17.00
C ASP A 189 4.02 11.81 17.82
N VAL A 190 5.30 11.89 17.45
CA VAL A 190 6.26 12.82 18.09
C VAL A 190 5.86 14.27 17.86
N ASN A 191 5.54 14.65 16.62
CA ASN A 191 5.11 16.00 16.29
C ASN A 191 3.85 16.39 17.04
N ARG A 192 2.86 15.50 17.11
CA ARG A 192 1.63 15.70 17.87
C ARG A 192 1.92 15.92 19.35
N THR A 193 2.78 15.10 19.95
CA THR A 193 3.17 15.21 21.36
C THR A 193 3.87 16.54 21.63
N LEU A 194 4.77 16.98 20.73
CA LEU A 194 5.45 18.28 20.86
C LEU A 194 4.46 19.46 20.80
N ILE A 195 3.49 19.40 19.88
CA ILE A 195 2.45 20.43 19.76
C ILE A 195 1.59 20.47 21.02
N GLU A 196 1.16 19.30 21.53
CA GLU A 196 0.37 19.22 22.76
C GLU A 196 1.14 19.74 23.99
N GLN A 197 2.42 19.43 24.10
CA GLN A 197 3.29 19.96 25.18
C GLN A 197 3.45 21.47 25.08
N ALA A 198 3.69 22.01 23.88
CA ALA A 198 3.77 23.45 23.67
C ALA A 198 2.48 24.17 24.08
N ALA A 199 1.32 23.62 23.67
CA ALA A 199 0.02 24.17 24.03
C ALA A 199 -0.25 24.16 25.56
N ARG A 200 0.21 23.12 26.28
CA ARG A 200 0.11 23.06 27.76
C ARG A 200 1.02 24.07 28.45
N THR A 201 2.21 24.32 27.90
CA THR A 201 3.15 25.29 28.45
C THR A 201 2.66 26.71 28.26
N GLU A 202 1.91 26.99 27.18
CA GLU A 202 1.34 28.31 26.87
C GLU A 202 0.06 28.60 27.69
N ASN A 203 -0.65 27.56 28.20
CA ASN A 203 -1.83 27.65 29.06
C ASN A 203 -1.65 26.92 30.41
N PRO A 204 -0.88 27.43 31.36
CA PRO A 204 -0.66 26.75 32.64
C PRO A 204 -1.88 26.75 33.60
N GLU A 205 -3.00 27.36 33.22
CA GLU A 205 -4.22 27.47 34.10
C GLU A 205 -5.22 26.31 33.92
N THR A 206 -4.94 25.27 33.15
CA THR A 206 -5.91 24.17 32.90
C THR A 206 -5.67 22.95 33.82
N GLU A 207 -4.76 23.00 34.78
CA GLU A 207 -4.58 22.00 35.84
C GLU A 207 -5.10 22.50 37.19
N LEU A 208 -6.44 22.52 37.36
CA LEU A 208 -7.11 22.55 38.68
C LEU A 208 -8.35 21.66 38.64
#